data_ea653631fa8dcbe06293aef80cd8bd51
#
_entry.id   ea653631fa8dcbe06293aef80cd8bd51
#
_cell.length_a   1.000
_cell.length_b   1.000
_cell.length_c   1.000
_cell.angle_alpha   90.00
_cell.angle_beta   90.00
_cell.angle_gamma   90.00
#
_symmetry.space_group_name_H-M   'P 1'
#
loop_
_entity.id
_entity.type
_entity.pdbx_description
1 polymer ?
#
loop_
_entity_poly.entity_id
_entity_poly.type
_entity_poly.pdbx_seq_one_letter_code
_entity_poly.pdbx_strand_id
1 'polypeptide(L)'
;MAKETINVIDIRSDKVICLVAQEIQLLDKGKLTQLIGVGVSRLPVTCQKPLALDDISLKQHISEAVKAAENETSTTIDKVTISISDNMQSQHLTHEVKCIDAKITSDDIKSFFSSKEFSDLYTSNNEPLHSFPISYQIDNNKIVSDPIGLSSEILRTTWHVVSVSKDFLKKIHNIFSELDINVHQAVSSFYASSLAALRESESDLGSICIDIQKNQTYLSYTFDNQLIGFDSVKIGTFHFANDISQIKSISIDESEIYRKKYDTHNIDKKRNTE
;
A
#
# COMPACT_ATOMS: atom_id res chain seq x y z
N MET A 1 -25.43 1.56 -19.72
CA MET A 1 -24.03 1.12 -19.61
C MET A 1 -23.77 0.89 -18.13
N ALA A 2 -23.31 -0.28 -17.73
CA ALA A 2 -22.87 -0.52 -16.37
C ALA A 2 -21.68 0.43 -16.10
N LYS A 3 -21.72 1.18 -15.00
CA LYS A 3 -20.57 2.00 -14.58
C LYS A 3 -19.44 1.05 -14.20
N GLU A 4 -18.26 1.31 -14.69
CA GLU A 4 -17.06 0.55 -14.32
C GLU A 4 -16.80 0.71 -12.84
N THR A 5 -16.67 -0.43 -12.12
CA THR A 5 -16.38 -0.45 -10.70
C THR A 5 -14.88 -0.60 -10.46
N ILE A 6 -14.41 0.04 -9.40
CA ILE A 6 -13.05 -0.15 -8.86
C ILE A 6 -13.18 -1.09 -7.68
N ASN A 7 -12.64 -2.30 -7.81
CA ASN A 7 -12.72 -3.31 -6.77
C ASN A 7 -11.34 -3.50 -6.14
N VAL A 8 -11.27 -3.39 -4.81
CA VAL A 8 -10.02 -3.52 -4.06
C VAL A 8 -10.19 -4.60 -2.99
N ILE A 9 -9.22 -5.51 -2.89
CA ILE A 9 -9.13 -6.47 -1.79
C ILE A 9 -7.91 -6.13 -0.94
N ASP A 10 -8.17 -5.78 0.32
CA ASP A 10 -7.15 -5.48 1.32
C ASP A 10 -6.99 -6.68 2.27
N ILE A 11 -5.82 -7.31 2.23
CA ILE A 11 -5.50 -8.50 3.01
C ILE A 11 -4.69 -8.08 4.23
N ARG A 12 -5.36 -8.01 5.39
CA ARG A 12 -4.76 -7.62 6.68
C ARG A 12 -4.62 -8.82 7.60
N SER A 13 -3.83 -8.68 8.64
CA SER A 13 -3.62 -9.75 9.62
C SER A 13 -4.82 -10.04 10.53
N ASP A 14 -5.86 -9.21 10.53
CA ASP A 14 -7.08 -9.39 11.31
C ASP A 14 -8.32 -9.66 10.46
N LYS A 15 -8.26 -9.35 9.18
CA LYS A 15 -9.42 -9.44 8.27
C LYS A 15 -9.01 -9.34 6.81
N VAL A 16 -9.88 -9.82 5.94
CA VAL A 16 -9.90 -9.51 4.50
C VAL A 16 -11.04 -8.54 4.26
N ILE A 17 -10.78 -7.47 3.54
CA ILE A 17 -11.78 -6.45 3.18
C ILE A 17 -11.88 -6.38 1.66
N CYS A 18 -13.10 -6.47 1.14
CA CYS A 18 -13.40 -6.19 -0.26
C CYS A 18 -14.14 -4.86 -0.34
N LEU A 19 -13.59 -3.90 -1.08
CA LEU A 19 -14.15 -2.58 -1.32
C LEU A 19 -14.61 -2.48 -2.76
N VAL A 20 -15.81 -2.00 -2.98
CA VAL A 20 -16.35 -1.68 -4.31
C VAL A 20 -16.63 -0.20 -4.39
N ALA A 21 -16.03 0.47 -5.35
CA ALA A 21 -16.18 1.90 -5.56
C ALA A 21 -16.54 2.22 -7.01
N GLN A 22 -17.06 3.42 -7.26
CA GLN A 22 -17.33 3.95 -8.59
C GLN A 22 -16.75 5.35 -8.74
N GLU A 23 -16.27 5.69 -9.94
CA GLU A 23 -15.95 7.07 -10.28
C GLU A 23 -17.22 7.82 -10.64
N ILE A 24 -17.44 8.96 -10.00
CA ILE A 24 -18.51 9.90 -10.31
C ILE A 24 -17.89 11.16 -10.89
N GLN A 25 -18.35 11.54 -12.10
CA GLN A 25 -17.97 12.80 -12.72
C GLN A 25 -18.81 13.92 -12.08
N LEU A 26 -18.15 14.86 -11.42
CA LEU A 26 -18.78 16.07 -10.89
C LEU A 26 -18.69 17.19 -11.94
N LEU A 27 -19.79 17.93 -12.14
CA LEU A 27 -19.89 18.97 -13.18
C LEU A 27 -18.80 20.05 -13.07
N ASP A 28 -18.34 20.38 -11.84
CA ASP A 28 -17.38 21.47 -11.60
C ASP A 28 -16.12 21.08 -10.80
N LYS A 29 -15.97 19.82 -10.41
CA LYS A 29 -14.91 19.39 -9.46
C LYS A 29 -14.09 18.18 -9.90
N GLY A 30 -14.17 17.79 -11.18
CA GLY A 30 -13.43 16.61 -11.66
C GLY A 30 -14.10 15.28 -11.28
N LYS A 31 -13.27 14.25 -11.05
CA LYS A 31 -13.73 12.90 -10.68
C LYS A 31 -13.72 12.71 -9.17
N LEU A 32 -14.77 12.09 -8.64
CA LEU A 32 -14.88 11.66 -7.24
C LEU A 32 -14.99 10.13 -7.19
N THR A 33 -14.23 9.47 -6.33
CA THR A 33 -14.39 8.04 -6.05
C THR A 33 -15.37 7.87 -4.90
N GLN A 34 -16.49 7.20 -5.16
CA GLN A 34 -17.51 6.88 -4.16
C GLN A 34 -17.47 5.40 -3.81
N LEU A 35 -17.31 5.09 -2.53
CA LEU A 35 -17.49 3.73 -2.01
C LEU A 35 -18.98 3.37 -2.08
N ILE A 36 -19.29 2.20 -2.68
CA ILE A 36 -20.67 1.73 -2.88
C ILE A 36 -20.94 0.39 -2.21
N GLY A 37 -19.89 -0.35 -1.79
CA GLY A 37 -20.04 -1.59 -1.05
C GLY A 37 -18.78 -2.02 -0.35
N VAL A 38 -18.96 -2.75 0.75
CA VAL A 38 -17.89 -3.27 1.62
C VAL A 38 -18.21 -4.68 2.07
N GLY A 39 -17.33 -5.62 1.75
CA GLY A 39 -17.39 -6.97 2.31
C GLY A 39 -16.22 -7.20 3.27
N VAL A 40 -16.47 -7.84 4.41
CA VAL A 40 -15.44 -8.09 5.42
C VAL A 40 -15.53 -9.53 5.91
N SER A 41 -14.41 -10.24 5.86
CA SER A 41 -14.24 -11.53 6.53
C SER A 41 -13.13 -11.42 7.59
N ARG A 42 -13.45 -11.78 8.84
CA ARG A 42 -12.53 -11.67 9.97
C ARG A 42 -11.64 -12.90 10.07
N LEU A 43 -10.34 -12.68 10.21
CA LEU A 43 -9.36 -13.73 10.47
C LEU A 43 -9.31 -14.07 11.97
N PRO A 44 -8.89 -15.29 12.33
CA PRO A 44 -8.65 -15.66 13.73
C PRO A 44 -7.76 -14.67 14.46
N VAL A 45 -8.05 -14.39 15.73
CA VAL A 45 -7.27 -13.44 16.54
C VAL A 45 -5.80 -13.85 16.63
N THR A 46 -5.53 -15.15 16.64
CA THR A 46 -4.19 -15.74 16.66
C THR A 46 -3.44 -15.61 15.33
N CYS A 47 -4.12 -15.19 14.24
CA CYS A 47 -3.48 -15.00 12.96
C CYS A 47 -2.50 -13.82 13.04
N GLN A 48 -1.20 -14.12 12.92
CA GLN A 48 -0.15 -13.11 12.91
C GLN A 48 0.18 -12.66 11.49
N LYS A 49 0.09 -13.57 10.52
CA LYS A 49 0.33 -13.29 9.11
C LYS A 49 -0.74 -13.99 8.28
N PRO A 50 -1.57 -13.26 7.50
CA PRO A 50 -2.64 -13.86 6.69
C PRO A 50 -2.13 -14.94 5.75
N LEU A 51 -0.94 -14.75 5.22
CA LEU A 51 -0.31 -15.66 4.27
C LEU A 51 0.43 -16.84 4.92
N ALA A 52 0.51 -16.87 6.24
CA ALA A 52 0.87 -18.07 6.99
C ALA A 52 -0.35 -18.99 7.22
N LEU A 53 -1.57 -18.51 6.94
CA LEU A 53 -2.72 -19.40 6.79
C LEU A 53 -2.48 -20.35 5.62
N ASP A 54 -3.06 -21.55 5.72
CA ASP A 54 -3.13 -22.42 4.57
C ASP A 54 -3.96 -21.77 3.44
N ASP A 55 -3.68 -22.15 2.21
CA ASP A 55 -4.30 -21.52 1.04
C ASP A 55 -5.82 -21.69 1.02
N ILE A 56 -6.33 -22.78 1.57
CA ILE A 56 -7.77 -23.06 1.65
C ILE A 56 -8.46 -22.06 2.58
N SER A 57 -7.92 -21.87 3.78
CA SER A 57 -8.44 -20.89 4.75
C SER A 57 -8.41 -19.47 4.20
N LEU A 58 -7.29 -19.04 3.61
CA LEU A 58 -7.19 -17.70 3.06
C LEU A 58 -8.15 -17.49 1.89
N LYS A 59 -8.25 -18.47 0.99
CA LYS A 59 -9.21 -18.49 -0.11
C LYS A 59 -10.67 -18.37 0.38
N GLN A 60 -11.01 -19.07 1.44
CA GLN A 60 -12.36 -18.98 2.04
C GLN A 60 -12.64 -17.56 2.52
N HIS A 61 -11.74 -16.94 3.28
CA HIS A 61 -11.92 -15.57 3.78
C HIS A 61 -11.99 -14.52 2.65
N ILE A 62 -11.21 -14.69 1.58
CA ILE A 62 -11.31 -13.83 0.38
C ILE A 62 -12.69 -14.02 -0.27
N SER A 63 -13.14 -15.26 -0.48
CA SER A 63 -14.44 -15.55 -1.07
C SER A 63 -15.61 -14.98 -0.23
N GLU A 64 -15.54 -15.08 1.10
CA GLU A 64 -16.55 -14.51 2.00
C GLU A 64 -16.61 -12.98 1.89
N ALA A 65 -15.46 -12.30 1.88
CA ALA A 65 -15.39 -10.85 1.74
C ALA A 65 -15.93 -10.39 0.37
N VAL A 66 -15.55 -11.08 -0.71
CA VAL A 66 -16.04 -10.79 -2.07
C VAL A 66 -17.56 -10.97 -2.14
N LYS A 67 -18.10 -12.11 -1.71
CA LYS A 67 -19.54 -12.39 -1.73
C LYS A 67 -20.35 -11.37 -0.91
N ALA A 68 -19.81 -10.93 0.23
CA ALA A 68 -20.45 -9.90 1.04
C ALA A 68 -20.55 -8.56 0.29
N ALA A 69 -19.48 -8.15 -0.40
CA ALA A 69 -19.47 -6.92 -1.21
C ALA A 69 -20.37 -7.03 -2.44
N GLU A 70 -20.37 -8.18 -3.14
CA GLU A 70 -21.26 -8.45 -4.29
C GLU A 70 -22.74 -8.39 -3.89
N ASN A 71 -23.09 -8.96 -2.73
CA ASN A 71 -24.46 -8.93 -2.22
C ASN A 71 -24.92 -7.50 -1.89
N GLU A 72 -24.01 -6.66 -1.36
CA GLU A 72 -24.33 -5.26 -1.04
C GLU A 72 -24.53 -4.41 -2.29
N THR A 73 -23.71 -4.65 -3.33
CA THR A 73 -23.71 -3.85 -4.55
C THR A 73 -24.53 -4.43 -5.69
N SER A 74 -24.95 -5.69 -5.59
CA SER A 74 -25.56 -6.45 -6.69
C SER A 74 -24.70 -6.47 -7.97
N THR A 75 -23.36 -6.50 -7.80
CA THR A 75 -22.39 -6.59 -8.89
C THR A 75 -21.56 -7.86 -8.77
N THR A 76 -21.01 -8.34 -9.87
CA THR A 76 -20.03 -9.44 -9.88
C THR A 76 -18.63 -8.87 -9.93
N ILE A 77 -17.74 -9.42 -9.12
CA ILE A 77 -16.34 -8.99 -9.00
C ILE A 77 -15.43 -10.02 -9.67
N ASP A 78 -15.00 -9.73 -10.89
CA ASP A 78 -14.12 -10.56 -11.71
C ASP A 78 -12.69 -9.99 -11.84
N LYS A 79 -12.49 -8.74 -11.43
CA LYS A 79 -11.20 -8.03 -11.50
C LYS A 79 -11.00 -7.16 -10.27
N VAL A 80 -9.81 -7.26 -9.67
CA VAL A 80 -9.46 -6.55 -8.43
C VAL A 80 -8.06 -5.95 -8.46
N THR A 81 -7.87 -4.88 -7.69
CA THR A 81 -6.58 -4.45 -7.17
C THR A 81 -6.39 -5.03 -5.78
N ILE A 82 -5.24 -5.60 -5.48
CA ILE A 82 -4.93 -6.11 -4.14
C ILE A 82 -4.06 -5.13 -3.37
N SER A 83 -4.40 -4.90 -2.10
CA SER A 83 -3.59 -4.14 -1.15
C SER A 83 -2.89 -5.13 -0.22
N ILE A 84 -1.59 -5.03 -0.13
CA ILE A 84 -0.74 -5.93 0.65
C ILE A 84 0.17 -5.14 1.59
N SER A 85 0.45 -5.72 2.77
CA SER A 85 1.30 -5.10 3.79
C SER A 85 2.55 -5.92 4.12
N ASP A 86 2.56 -7.22 3.81
CA ASP A 86 3.65 -8.13 4.21
C ASP A 86 4.74 -8.30 3.13
N ASN A 87 5.94 -8.71 3.58
CA ASN A 87 7.09 -9.11 2.74
C ASN A 87 7.60 -8.02 1.79
N MET A 88 7.43 -6.76 2.15
CA MET A 88 7.94 -5.65 1.35
C MET A 88 9.37 -5.26 1.73
N GLN A 89 10.10 -4.80 0.75
CA GLN A 89 11.44 -4.27 0.88
C GLN A 89 11.52 -2.86 0.30
N SER A 90 12.30 -2.01 0.97
CA SER A 90 12.59 -0.63 0.55
C SER A 90 14.05 -0.58 0.09
N GLN A 91 14.29 -0.08 -1.10
CA GLN A 91 15.63 0.09 -1.65
C GLN A 91 15.75 1.42 -2.38
N HIS A 92 16.91 2.07 -2.25
CA HIS A 92 17.28 3.20 -3.08
C HIS A 92 18.25 2.73 -4.16
N LEU A 93 17.88 2.93 -5.41
CA LEU A 93 18.68 2.56 -6.58
C LEU A 93 19.08 3.82 -7.32
N THR A 94 20.34 3.89 -7.69
CA THR A 94 20.89 5.01 -8.47
C THR A 94 21.25 4.52 -9.85
N HIS A 95 20.80 5.23 -10.88
CA HIS A 95 21.08 4.96 -12.27
C HIS A 95 21.71 6.18 -12.93
N GLU A 96 22.72 5.96 -13.75
CA GLU A 96 23.44 7.00 -14.50
C GLU A 96 23.31 6.73 -15.99
N VAL A 97 22.91 7.74 -16.74
CA VAL A 97 22.72 7.66 -18.19
C VAL A 97 23.45 8.83 -18.88
N LYS A 98 24.05 8.54 -20.04
CA LYS A 98 24.56 9.58 -20.95
C LYS A 98 23.43 10.10 -21.79
N CYS A 99 23.22 11.43 -21.75
CA CYS A 99 22.18 12.10 -22.52
C CYS A 99 22.61 12.29 -23.96
N ILE A 100 21.72 12.00 -24.91
CA ILE A 100 21.96 12.23 -26.33
C ILE A 100 21.84 13.74 -26.60
N ASP A 101 22.76 14.26 -27.42
CA ASP A 101 22.83 15.69 -27.78
C ASP A 101 22.95 16.63 -26.58
N ALA A 102 23.49 16.13 -25.46
CA ALA A 102 23.64 16.86 -24.19
C ALA A 102 22.35 17.54 -23.72
N LYS A 103 21.18 16.94 -24.02
CA LYS A 103 19.87 17.42 -23.59
C LYS A 103 19.07 16.28 -22.96
N ILE A 104 18.58 16.50 -21.75
CA ILE A 104 17.83 15.49 -20.99
C ILE A 104 16.41 15.36 -21.54
N THR A 105 16.00 14.13 -21.76
CA THR A 105 14.66 13.73 -22.23
C THR A 105 13.94 12.86 -21.19
N SER A 106 12.63 12.65 -21.38
CA SER A 106 11.86 11.70 -20.57
C SER A 106 12.34 10.25 -20.72
N ASP A 107 12.92 9.91 -21.87
CA ASP A 107 13.42 8.57 -22.12
C ASP A 107 14.73 8.30 -21.37
N ASP A 108 15.55 9.32 -21.14
CA ASP A 108 16.73 9.21 -20.29
C ASP A 108 16.32 8.86 -18.83
N ILE A 109 15.24 9.48 -18.33
CA ILE A 109 14.70 9.14 -17.00
C ILE A 109 14.14 7.73 -16.97
N LYS A 110 13.37 7.36 -17.99
CA LYS A 110 12.75 6.01 -18.11
C LYS A 110 13.78 4.91 -18.34
N SER A 111 14.99 5.23 -18.79
CA SER A 111 16.07 4.25 -19.01
C SER A 111 16.41 3.48 -17.71
N PHE A 112 16.08 4.04 -16.54
CA PHE A 112 16.16 3.35 -15.26
C PHE A 112 15.49 1.97 -15.28
N PHE A 113 14.30 1.85 -15.87
CA PHE A 113 13.53 0.59 -15.91
C PHE A 113 14.20 -0.48 -16.80
N SER A 114 15.15 -0.09 -17.65
CA SER A 114 15.97 -1.00 -18.47
C SER A 114 17.39 -1.16 -17.92
N SER A 115 17.69 -0.54 -16.78
CA SER A 115 19.02 -0.58 -16.17
C SER A 115 19.33 -1.93 -15.54
N LYS A 116 20.63 -2.17 -15.33
CA LYS A 116 21.08 -3.36 -14.59
C LYS A 116 20.60 -3.32 -13.15
N GLU A 117 20.67 -2.16 -12.49
CA GLU A 117 20.26 -1.98 -11.11
C GLU A 117 18.81 -2.37 -10.89
N PHE A 118 17.92 -2.00 -11.83
CA PHE A 118 16.50 -2.37 -11.77
C PHE A 118 16.28 -3.85 -12.11
N SER A 119 17.00 -4.38 -13.11
CA SER A 119 16.88 -5.79 -13.51
C SER A 119 17.40 -6.77 -12.45
N ASP A 120 18.39 -6.36 -11.65
CA ASP A 120 18.94 -7.17 -10.56
C ASP A 120 17.90 -7.44 -9.45
N LEU A 121 16.84 -6.63 -9.32
CA LEU A 121 15.70 -6.92 -8.43
C LEU A 121 15.03 -8.23 -8.79
N TYR A 122 14.81 -8.47 -10.09
CA TYR A 122 14.18 -9.70 -10.58
C TYR A 122 15.03 -10.94 -10.37
N THR A 123 16.35 -10.81 -10.40
CA THR A 123 17.27 -11.93 -10.14
C THR A 123 17.33 -12.30 -8.67
N SER A 124 17.07 -11.34 -7.76
CA SER A 124 17.00 -11.54 -6.31
C SER A 124 15.64 -12.02 -5.81
N ASN A 125 14.79 -12.58 -6.67
CA ASN A 125 13.43 -13.05 -6.36
C ASN A 125 12.48 -11.94 -5.87
N ASN A 126 12.72 -10.68 -6.25
CA ASN A 126 11.87 -9.54 -5.94
C ASN A 126 11.12 -9.05 -7.17
N GLU A 127 9.89 -8.56 -6.95
CA GLU A 127 9.03 -7.92 -7.94
C GLU A 127 8.79 -6.48 -7.51
N PRO A 128 9.16 -5.47 -8.31
CA PRO A 128 8.84 -4.08 -8.01
C PRO A 128 7.33 -3.84 -8.02
N LEU A 129 6.79 -3.25 -6.95
CA LEU A 129 5.42 -2.79 -6.87
C LEU A 129 5.30 -1.31 -7.20
N HIS A 130 6.23 -0.50 -6.66
CA HIS A 130 6.27 0.93 -6.86
C HIS A 130 7.70 1.40 -7.07
N SER A 131 7.86 2.41 -7.92
CA SER A 131 9.15 3.06 -8.18
C SER A 131 8.94 4.57 -8.25
N PHE A 132 9.58 5.30 -7.35
CA PHE A 132 9.45 6.74 -7.21
C PHE A 132 10.80 7.42 -7.49
N PRO A 133 10.88 8.35 -8.44
CA PRO A 133 12.09 9.16 -8.60
C PRO A 133 12.19 10.15 -7.43
N ILE A 134 13.28 10.11 -6.69
CA ILE A 134 13.47 10.96 -5.50
C ILE A 134 14.54 12.03 -5.66
N SER A 135 15.44 11.89 -6.61
CA SER A 135 16.38 12.95 -6.94
C SER A 135 16.97 12.83 -8.34
N TYR A 136 17.25 13.96 -8.93
CA TYR A 136 17.94 14.09 -10.20
C TYR A 136 19.20 14.91 -10.00
N GLN A 137 20.33 14.40 -10.46
CA GLN A 137 21.61 15.09 -10.46
C GLN A 137 22.13 15.21 -11.89
N ILE A 138 22.50 16.40 -12.26
CA ILE A 138 23.16 16.71 -13.54
C ILE A 138 24.62 17.04 -13.29
N ASP A 139 25.38 17.31 -14.32
CA ASP A 139 26.81 17.58 -14.30
C ASP A 139 27.27 18.28 -13.01
N ASN A 140 28.45 17.87 -12.48
CA ASN A 140 29.00 18.38 -11.22
C ASN A 140 28.13 18.18 -9.96
N ASN A 141 27.27 17.16 -9.95
CA ASN A 141 26.37 16.82 -8.82
C ASN A 141 25.34 17.91 -8.47
N LYS A 142 24.95 18.76 -9.43
CA LYS A 142 23.87 19.72 -9.22
C LYS A 142 22.53 18.99 -9.15
N ILE A 143 21.85 19.13 -8.03
CA ILE A 143 20.49 18.59 -7.83
C ILE A 143 19.48 19.53 -8.47
N VAL A 144 18.52 18.96 -9.20
CA VAL A 144 17.43 19.69 -9.86
C VAL A 144 16.11 18.96 -9.59
N SER A 145 15.00 19.69 -9.50
CA SER A 145 13.65 19.13 -9.32
C SER A 145 13.09 18.54 -10.61
N ASP A 146 13.26 19.24 -11.72
CA ASP A 146 12.87 18.77 -13.07
C ASP A 146 14.08 18.85 -14.00
N PRO A 147 14.62 17.73 -14.45
CA PRO A 147 15.78 17.70 -15.34
C PRO A 147 15.39 17.83 -16.82
N ILE A 148 14.12 17.63 -17.20
CA ILE A 148 13.71 17.54 -18.60
C ILE A 148 13.99 18.86 -19.34
N GLY A 149 14.69 18.75 -20.47
CA GLY A 149 15.04 19.88 -21.31
C GLY A 149 16.29 20.65 -20.88
N LEU A 150 16.86 20.33 -19.70
CA LEU A 150 18.14 20.90 -19.29
C LEU A 150 19.28 20.33 -20.11
N SER A 151 20.36 21.10 -20.25
CA SER A 151 21.58 20.65 -20.90
C SER A 151 22.48 19.94 -19.91
N SER A 152 22.81 18.68 -20.18
CA SER A 152 23.74 17.88 -19.41
C SER A 152 24.23 16.69 -20.23
N GLU A 153 25.50 16.32 -20.07
CA GLU A 153 26.04 15.10 -20.70
C GLU A 153 25.68 13.84 -19.90
N ILE A 154 25.49 13.98 -18.59
CA ILE A 154 25.22 12.88 -17.67
C ILE A 154 24.05 13.25 -16.78
N LEU A 155 23.06 12.37 -16.73
CA LEU A 155 21.97 12.41 -15.76
C LEU A 155 22.13 11.23 -14.79
N ARG A 156 22.16 11.53 -13.49
CA ARG A 156 22.07 10.55 -12.42
C ARG A 156 20.71 10.67 -11.75
N THR A 157 19.97 9.56 -11.72
CA THR A 157 18.64 9.47 -11.08
C THR A 157 18.72 8.56 -9.87
N THR A 158 18.11 8.96 -8.76
CA THR A 158 17.93 8.08 -7.60
C THR A 158 16.47 7.76 -7.44
N TRP A 159 16.15 6.48 -7.27
CA TRP A 159 14.81 5.96 -7.18
C TRP A 159 14.59 5.24 -5.86
N HIS A 160 13.46 5.47 -5.22
CA HIS A 160 12.96 4.62 -4.17
C HIS A 160 12.11 3.52 -4.80
N VAL A 161 12.50 2.26 -4.61
CA VAL A 161 11.78 1.10 -5.13
C VAL A 161 11.23 0.29 -3.98
N VAL A 162 9.90 0.10 -4.00
CA VAL A 162 9.19 -0.82 -3.12
C VAL A 162 9.01 -2.13 -3.87
N SER A 163 9.54 -3.20 -3.34
CA SER A 163 9.46 -4.53 -3.95
C SER A 163 8.90 -5.56 -2.97
N VAL A 164 8.43 -6.67 -3.52
CA VAL A 164 7.86 -7.79 -2.78
C VAL A 164 8.41 -9.11 -3.33
N SER A 165 8.44 -10.17 -2.53
CA SER A 165 8.86 -11.50 -3.00
C SER A 165 7.96 -12.01 -4.12
N LYS A 166 8.56 -12.53 -5.20
CA LYS A 166 7.84 -13.17 -6.32
C LYS A 166 7.03 -14.38 -5.87
N ASP A 167 7.58 -15.19 -4.96
CA ASP A 167 6.88 -16.37 -4.44
C ASP A 167 5.61 -15.97 -3.70
N PHE A 168 5.68 -14.86 -2.97
CA PHE A 168 4.53 -14.29 -2.29
C PHE A 168 3.44 -13.84 -3.28
N LEU A 169 3.80 -13.05 -4.31
CA LEU A 169 2.84 -12.63 -5.35
C LEU A 169 2.27 -13.83 -6.09
N LYS A 170 3.11 -14.83 -6.43
CA LYS A 170 2.66 -16.04 -7.09
C LYS A 170 1.62 -16.81 -6.26
N LYS A 171 1.86 -16.93 -4.94
CA LYS A 171 0.89 -17.54 -4.02
C LYS A 171 -0.46 -16.80 -4.07
N ILE A 172 -0.43 -15.47 -3.97
CA ILE A 172 -1.63 -14.64 -4.06
C ILE A 172 -2.35 -14.83 -5.40
N HIS A 173 -1.63 -14.70 -6.51
CA HIS A 173 -2.22 -14.89 -7.84
C HIS A 173 -2.88 -16.27 -8.01
N ASN A 174 -2.28 -17.34 -7.49
CA ASN A 174 -2.85 -18.68 -7.55
C ASN A 174 -4.20 -18.75 -6.80
N ILE A 175 -4.27 -18.18 -5.58
CA ILE A 175 -5.50 -18.15 -4.77
C ILE A 175 -6.62 -17.40 -5.51
N PHE A 176 -6.32 -16.24 -6.10
CA PHE A 176 -7.30 -15.46 -6.84
C PHE A 176 -7.73 -16.15 -8.15
N SER A 177 -6.80 -16.80 -8.85
CA SER A 177 -7.09 -17.59 -10.05
C SER A 177 -8.06 -18.74 -9.77
N GLU A 178 -7.94 -19.41 -8.61
CA GLU A 178 -8.87 -20.45 -8.18
C GLU A 178 -10.26 -19.93 -7.78
N LEU A 179 -10.42 -18.63 -7.63
CA LEU A 179 -11.69 -17.92 -7.39
C LEU A 179 -12.27 -17.30 -8.67
N ASP A 180 -11.64 -17.52 -9.82
CA ASP A 180 -11.96 -16.87 -11.09
C ASP A 180 -11.91 -15.34 -11.04
N ILE A 181 -11.04 -14.78 -10.17
CA ILE A 181 -10.83 -13.34 -10.00
C ILE A 181 -9.47 -12.95 -10.57
N ASN A 182 -9.47 -12.00 -11.49
CA ASN A 182 -8.25 -11.45 -12.10
C ASN A 182 -7.62 -10.38 -11.20
N VAL A 183 -6.39 -10.59 -10.77
CA VAL A 183 -5.60 -9.56 -10.08
C VAL A 183 -4.99 -8.62 -11.12
N HIS A 184 -5.55 -7.43 -11.23
CA HIS A 184 -5.09 -6.39 -12.15
C HIS A 184 -3.80 -5.73 -11.70
N GLN A 185 -3.69 -5.44 -10.40
CA GLN A 185 -2.57 -4.72 -9.81
C GLN A 185 -2.42 -5.08 -8.33
N ALA A 186 -1.18 -5.04 -7.85
CA ALA A 186 -0.87 -5.07 -6.43
C ALA A 186 -0.33 -3.71 -5.98
N VAL A 187 -0.75 -3.24 -4.80
CA VAL A 187 -0.30 -1.99 -4.20
C VAL A 187 0.14 -2.22 -2.75
N SER A 188 1.06 -1.39 -2.26
CA SER A 188 1.42 -1.44 -0.84
C SER A 188 0.37 -0.72 0.01
N SER A 189 -0.07 -1.37 1.10
CA SER A 189 -1.12 -0.83 1.97
C SER A 189 -0.68 0.47 2.67
N PHE A 190 0.57 0.56 3.11
CA PHE A 190 1.09 1.75 3.78
C PHE A 190 1.21 2.95 2.82
N TYR A 191 1.52 2.73 1.54
CA TYR A 191 1.48 3.80 0.54
C TYR A 191 0.06 4.26 0.26
N ALA A 192 -0.88 3.32 0.10
CA ALA A 192 -2.30 3.65 -0.04
C ALA A 192 -2.84 4.40 1.18
N SER A 193 -2.44 4.01 2.41
CA SER A 193 -2.78 4.70 3.65
C SER A 193 -2.23 6.13 3.67
N SER A 194 -0.98 6.34 3.24
CA SER A 194 -0.38 7.68 3.20
C SER A 194 -1.09 8.59 2.19
N LEU A 195 -1.42 8.09 1.00
CA LEU A 195 -2.19 8.83 -0.01
C LEU A 195 -3.59 9.23 0.49
N ALA A 196 -4.22 8.37 1.31
CA ALA A 196 -5.55 8.64 1.86
C ALA A 196 -5.53 9.59 3.07
N ALA A 197 -4.45 9.61 3.84
CA ALA A 197 -4.34 10.37 5.09
C ALA A 197 -3.75 11.75 4.91
N LEU A 198 -2.79 11.93 3.98
CA LEU A 198 -2.07 13.17 3.76
C LEU A 198 -2.78 14.05 2.75
N ARG A 199 -2.78 15.36 3.02
CA ARG A 199 -3.14 16.37 2.03
C ARG A 199 -1.96 16.59 1.08
N GLU A 200 -2.23 17.07 -0.12
CA GLU A 200 -1.19 17.38 -1.12
C GLU A 200 -0.09 18.30 -0.54
N SER A 201 -0.48 19.36 0.18
CA SER A 201 0.48 20.28 0.80
C SER A 201 1.33 19.62 1.91
N GLU A 202 0.80 18.62 2.61
CA GLU A 202 1.55 17.88 3.64
C GLU A 202 2.54 16.91 3.00
N SER A 203 2.14 16.29 1.89
CA SER A 203 2.99 15.38 1.11
C SER A 203 4.12 16.14 0.41
N ASP A 204 3.84 17.35 -0.08
CA ASP A 204 4.81 18.23 -0.75
C ASP A 204 5.89 18.72 0.22
N LEU A 205 5.49 19.25 1.38
CA LEU A 205 6.42 19.79 2.38
C LEU A 205 7.24 18.73 3.13
N GLY A 206 6.79 17.50 3.07
CA GLY A 206 7.38 16.36 3.76
C GLY A 206 6.60 15.97 5.01
N SER A 207 6.23 14.69 5.08
CA SER A 207 5.44 14.11 6.16
C SER A 207 5.87 12.69 6.48
N ILE A 208 5.55 12.27 7.70
CA ILE A 208 5.65 10.89 8.15
C ILE A 208 4.23 10.40 8.43
N CYS A 209 3.77 9.41 7.65
CA CYS A 209 2.53 8.72 7.94
C CYS A 209 2.81 7.48 8.79
N ILE A 210 2.12 7.34 9.92
CA ILE A 210 2.24 6.20 10.83
C ILE A 210 0.98 5.35 10.71
N ASP A 211 1.12 4.16 10.12
CA ASP A 211 0.03 3.17 9.96
C ASP A 211 0.19 2.06 11.01
N ILE A 212 -0.59 2.15 12.10
CA ILE A 212 -0.57 1.17 13.19
C ILE A 212 -1.56 0.04 12.87
N GLN A 213 -1.03 -1.09 12.42
CA GLN A 213 -1.80 -2.29 12.14
C GLN A 213 -1.81 -3.25 13.34
N LYS A 214 -2.41 -4.43 13.18
CA LYS A 214 -2.55 -5.41 14.27
C LYS A 214 -1.19 -5.88 14.81
N ASN A 215 -0.28 -6.30 13.93
CA ASN A 215 0.96 -6.96 14.32
C ASN A 215 2.21 -6.11 14.12
N GLN A 216 2.10 -5.05 13.32
CA GLN A 216 3.22 -4.17 13.01
C GLN A 216 2.73 -2.75 12.70
N THR A 217 3.63 -1.80 12.81
CA THR A 217 3.43 -0.40 12.48
C THR A 217 4.36 -0.05 11.33
N TYR A 218 3.83 0.61 10.30
CA TYR A 218 4.59 1.16 9.19
C TYR A 218 4.78 2.65 9.35
N LEU A 219 5.94 3.13 8.93
CA LEU A 219 6.26 4.54 8.82
C LEU A 219 6.58 4.83 7.36
N SER A 220 5.78 5.66 6.71
CA SER A 220 5.99 6.09 5.33
C SER A 220 6.51 7.52 5.32
N TYR A 221 7.59 7.77 4.60
CA TYR A 221 8.22 9.08 4.47
C TYR A 221 7.87 9.66 3.11
N THR A 222 7.18 10.79 3.08
CA THR A 222 6.82 11.50 1.84
C THR A 222 7.52 12.85 1.78
N PHE A 223 7.93 13.25 0.60
CA PHE A 223 8.51 14.56 0.31
C PHE A 223 8.33 14.84 -1.19
N ASP A 224 8.03 16.09 -1.57
CA ASP A 224 7.78 16.49 -2.96
C ASP A 224 6.74 15.58 -3.65
N ASN A 225 5.66 15.25 -2.92
CA ASN A 225 4.58 14.35 -3.34
C ASN A 225 5.04 12.93 -3.71
N GLN A 226 6.25 12.53 -3.34
CA GLN A 226 6.80 11.20 -3.58
C GLN A 226 6.99 10.42 -2.28
N LEU A 227 6.81 9.10 -2.35
CA LEU A 227 7.22 8.22 -1.27
C LEU A 227 8.74 8.01 -1.35
N ILE A 228 9.49 8.64 -0.44
CA ILE A 228 10.95 8.60 -0.43
C ILE A 228 11.53 7.44 0.39
N GLY A 229 10.71 6.75 1.16
CA GLY A 229 11.12 5.60 1.93
C GLY A 229 10.02 5.07 2.85
N PHE A 230 10.24 3.90 3.41
CA PHE A 230 9.42 3.38 4.50
C PHE A 230 10.25 2.51 5.44
N ASP A 231 9.76 2.42 6.68
CA ASP A 231 10.24 1.49 7.70
C ASP A 231 9.09 0.77 8.37
N SER A 232 9.38 -0.29 9.11
CA SER A 232 8.37 -0.98 9.91
C SER A 232 8.93 -1.49 11.22
N VAL A 233 8.11 -1.46 12.26
CA VAL A 233 8.39 -2.11 13.55
C VAL A 233 7.36 -3.20 13.79
N LYS A 234 7.80 -4.35 14.31
CA LYS A 234 6.94 -5.52 14.62
C LYS A 234 6.17 -5.32 15.94
N ILE A 235 5.58 -4.14 16.09
CA ILE A 235 4.71 -3.76 17.20
C ILE A 235 3.44 -3.18 16.59
N GLY A 236 2.28 -3.68 17.02
CA GLY A 236 0.98 -3.22 16.58
C GLY A 236 -0.06 -3.36 17.70
N THR A 237 -1.33 -3.17 17.36
CA THR A 237 -2.42 -3.14 18.34
C THR A 237 -2.60 -4.45 19.11
N PHE A 238 -2.18 -5.60 18.55
CA PHE A 238 -2.20 -6.90 19.22
C PHE A 238 -1.28 -6.94 20.44
N HIS A 239 -0.14 -6.25 20.43
CA HIS A 239 0.77 -6.19 21.56
C HIS A 239 0.12 -5.51 22.75
N PHE A 240 -0.60 -4.41 22.53
CA PHE A 240 -1.38 -3.74 23.59
C PHE A 240 -2.48 -4.64 24.15
N ALA A 241 -3.20 -5.38 23.27
CA ALA A 241 -4.22 -6.32 23.70
C ALA A 241 -3.60 -7.46 24.55
N ASN A 242 -2.44 -7.95 24.14
CA ASN A 242 -1.71 -8.98 24.90
C ASN A 242 -1.26 -8.49 26.28
N ASP A 243 -0.73 -7.28 26.39
CA ASP A 243 -0.35 -6.68 27.67
C ASP A 243 -1.56 -6.50 28.59
N ILE A 244 -2.69 -6.03 28.06
CA ILE A 244 -3.95 -5.94 28.82
C ILE A 244 -4.43 -7.32 29.28
N SER A 245 -4.35 -8.34 28.41
CA SER A 245 -4.71 -9.71 28.72
C SER A 245 -3.90 -10.25 29.90
N GLN A 246 -2.59 -10.05 29.90
CA GLN A 246 -1.68 -10.48 30.96
C GLN A 246 -1.95 -9.74 32.26
N ILE A 247 -2.06 -8.41 32.24
CA ILE A 247 -2.25 -7.59 33.45
C ILE A 247 -3.61 -7.88 34.10
N LYS A 248 -4.66 -8.05 33.29
CA LYS A 248 -6.04 -8.26 33.78
C LYS A 248 -6.42 -9.73 33.92
N SER A 249 -5.58 -10.66 33.49
CA SER A 249 -5.87 -12.11 33.47
C SER A 249 -7.17 -12.43 32.74
N ILE A 250 -7.41 -11.80 31.61
CA ILE A 250 -8.57 -12.02 30.73
C ILE A 250 -8.10 -12.60 29.39
N SER A 251 -9.04 -13.11 28.59
CA SER A 251 -8.73 -13.62 27.24
C SER A 251 -8.25 -12.50 26.29
N ILE A 252 -7.55 -12.86 25.22
CA ILE A 252 -7.13 -11.91 24.18
C ILE A 252 -8.34 -11.24 23.52
N ASP A 253 -9.42 -11.98 23.29
CA ASP A 253 -10.66 -11.44 22.70
C ASP A 253 -11.30 -10.40 23.61
N GLU A 254 -11.39 -10.67 24.92
CA GLU A 254 -11.88 -9.72 25.90
C GLU A 254 -10.96 -8.48 26.01
N SER A 255 -9.65 -8.66 25.91
CA SER A 255 -8.69 -7.57 25.95
C SER A 255 -8.78 -6.65 24.72
N GLU A 256 -9.06 -7.20 23.53
CA GLU A 256 -9.33 -6.41 22.32
C GLU A 256 -10.61 -5.58 22.47
N ILE A 257 -11.68 -6.14 23.02
CA ILE A 257 -12.92 -5.42 23.31
C ILE A 257 -12.64 -4.32 24.33
N TYR A 258 -11.90 -4.64 25.38
CA TYR A 258 -11.52 -3.68 26.43
C TYR A 258 -10.71 -2.51 25.87
N ARG A 259 -9.69 -2.77 25.05
CA ARG A 259 -8.86 -1.77 24.38
C ARG A 259 -9.71 -0.81 23.55
N LYS A 260 -10.57 -1.35 22.67
CA LYS A 260 -11.45 -0.55 21.81
C LYS A 260 -12.42 0.33 22.60
N LYS A 261 -12.95 -0.18 23.70
CA LYS A 261 -13.84 0.60 24.59
C LYS A 261 -13.11 1.76 25.28
N TYR A 262 -11.83 1.58 25.62
CA TYR A 262 -11.03 2.63 26.25
C TYR A 262 -10.64 3.71 25.25
N ASP A 263 -10.34 3.36 24.01
CA ASP A 263 -10.02 4.31 22.94
C ASP A 263 -11.22 5.25 22.66
N THR A 264 -12.43 4.70 22.59
CA THR A 264 -13.66 5.50 22.33
C THR A 264 -14.04 6.42 23.48
N HIS A 265 -13.80 6.04 24.74
CA HIS A 265 -14.15 6.86 25.91
C HIS A 265 -13.31 8.13 26.05
N ASN A 266 -12.08 8.15 25.55
CA ASN A 266 -11.21 9.33 25.62
C ASN A 266 -11.49 10.35 24.51
N ILE A 267 -12.04 9.93 23.39
CA ILE A 267 -12.41 10.83 22.29
C ILE A 267 -13.64 11.65 22.65
N ASP A 268 -14.64 11.04 23.30
CA ASP A 268 -15.88 11.74 23.68
C ASP A 268 -15.67 12.75 24.83
N LYS A 269 -14.71 12.52 25.73
CA LYS A 269 -14.37 13.48 26.79
C LYS A 269 -13.69 14.74 26.25
N LYS A 270 -12.89 14.65 25.20
CA LYS A 270 -12.25 15.84 24.60
C LYS A 270 -13.21 16.69 23.76
N ARG A 271 -14.24 16.09 23.16
CA ARG A 271 -15.27 16.86 22.40
C ARG A 271 -16.22 17.65 23.27
N ASN A 272 -16.36 17.32 24.56
CA ASN A 272 -17.22 18.02 25.49
C ASN A 272 -16.48 19.10 26.30
N THR A 273 -15.20 19.35 26.03
CA THR A 273 -14.37 20.35 26.72
C THR A 273 -13.83 21.45 25.80
N GLU A 274 -14.22 21.47 24.53
CA GLU A 274 -14.06 22.55 23.55
C GLU A 274 -15.45 23.11 23.14
#